data_acbbab8b738f6754ce11656895e84b56
#
_entry.id   acbbab8b738f6754ce11656895e84b56
#
_cell.length_a   1.000
_cell.length_b   1.000
_cell.length_c   1.000
_cell.angle_alpha   90.00
_cell.angle_beta   90.00
_cell.angle_gamma   90.00
#
_symmetry.space_group_name_H-M   'P 1'
#
loop_
_entity.id
_entity.type
_entity.pdbx_description
1 polymer ?
#
loop_
_entity_poly.entity_id
_entity_poly.type
_entity_poly.pdbx_seq_one_letter_code
_entity_poly.pdbx_strand_id
1 'polypeptide(L)'
;RGNPRFKASRIELDRTGKSYTVDTLRGLKKRYGAAVELNLIIGLDNLEGIKRWREADEIFKLARILVAPRNAETITREQIAAELPADAKFDIIDCPNSDISSTTIRNWIKAGRARSADYVVPNAVRKIITRYGLYLR
;
A
#
# COMPACT_ATOMS: atom_id res chain seq x y z
N ARG A 1 16.71 0.19 9.57
CA ARG A 1 16.20 1.47 10.13
C ARG A 1 16.59 2.58 9.14
N GLY A 2 15.64 3.03 8.33
CA GLY A 2 15.86 4.11 7.38
C GLY A 2 15.18 5.39 7.88
N ASN A 3 13.92 5.57 7.57
CA ASN A 3 13.17 6.78 7.92
C ASN A 3 12.55 6.64 9.33
N PRO A 4 12.84 7.54 10.30
CA PRO A 4 12.29 7.49 11.66
C PRO A 4 10.77 7.69 11.71
N ARG A 5 10.18 8.27 10.66
CA ARG A 5 8.73 8.46 10.54
C ARG A 5 8.00 7.19 10.11
N PHE A 6 8.72 6.15 9.63
CA PHE A 6 8.12 4.89 9.23
C PHE A 6 8.09 3.91 10.39
N LYS A 7 6.92 3.35 10.64
CA LYS A 7 6.71 2.31 11.65
C LYS A 7 6.08 1.09 10.99
N ALA A 8 6.72 -0.07 11.11
CA ALA A 8 6.09 -1.33 10.78
C ALA A 8 5.09 -1.70 11.87
N SER A 9 3.90 -2.09 11.47
CA SER A 9 2.85 -2.55 12.38
C SER A 9 2.53 -4.02 12.12
N ARG A 10 2.31 -4.78 13.19
CA ARG A 10 1.87 -6.18 13.13
C ARG A 10 0.35 -6.31 13.24
N ILE A 11 -0.39 -5.20 13.21
CA ILE A 11 -1.83 -5.16 13.47
C ILE A 11 -2.65 -6.15 12.62
N GLU A 12 -2.17 -6.46 11.43
CA GLU A 12 -2.79 -7.45 10.54
C GLU A 12 -2.26 -8.86 10.80
N LEU A 13 -0.96 -9.00 11.07
CA LEU A 13 -0.32 -10.29 11.34
C LEU A 13 -0.77 -10.92 12.66
N ASP A 14 -1.12 -10.10 13.63
CA ASP A 14 -1.55 -10.55 14.96
C ASP A 14 -3.05 -10.90 15.01
N ARG A 15 -3.78 -10.71 13.89
CA ARG A 15 -5.17 -11.16 13.74
C ARG A 15 -5.24 -12.56 13.17
N THR A 16 -6.23 -13.34 13.61
CA THR A 16 -6.55 -14.62 13.01
C THR A 16 -7.44 -14.44 11.77
N GLY A 17 -7.22 -15.25 10.74
CA GLY A 17 -8.03 -15.24 9.52
C GLY A 17 -7.58 -14.18 8.48
N LYS A 18 -8.51 -13.79 7.61
CA LYS A 18 -8.24 -12.81 6.55
C LYS A 18 -8.13 -11.40 7.13
N SER A 19 -7.15 -10.63 6.67
CA SER A 19 -7.02 -9.22 7.00
C SER A 19 -7.80 -8.37 6.00
N TYR A 20 -8.68 -7.52 6.50
CA TYR A 20 -9.42 -6.56 5.70
C TYR A 20 -9.01 -5.14 6.10
N THR A 21 -8.96 -4.25 5.12
CA THR A 21 -8.55 -2.84 5.31
C THR A 21 -9.41 -2.13 6.35
N VAL A 22 -10.73 -2.34 6.34
CA VAL A 22 -11.65 -1.75 7.31
C VAL A 22 -11.28 -2.10 8.76
N ASP A 23 -10.92 -3.36 9.01
CA ASP A 23 -10.54 -3.81 10.35
C ASP A 23 -9.22 -3.19 10.80
N THR A 24 -8.31 -2.95 9.85
CA THR A 24 -7.04 -2.27 10.12
C THR A 24 -7.27 -0.80 10.47
N LEU A 25 -8.11 -0.10 9.71
CA LEU A 25 -8.46 1.29 9.99
C LEU A 25 -9.16 1.45 11.35
N ARG A 26 -10.12 0.59 11.66
CA ARG A 26 -10.78 0.55 13.00
C ARG A 26 -9.76 0.32 14.11
N GLY A 27 -8.86 -0.63 13.93
CA GLY A 27 -7.80 -0.91 14.89
C GLY A 27 -6.85 0.27 15.10
N LEU A 28 -6.51 1.00 14.03
CA LEU A 28 -5.70 2.21 14.11
C LEU A 28 -6.44 3.35 14.82
N LYS A 29 -7.72 3.58 14.51
CA LYS A 29 -8.56 4.57 15.22
C LYS A 29 -8.67 4.25 16.71
N LYS A 30 -8.87 2.96 17.06
CA LYS A 30 -8.88 2.53 18.47
C LYS A 30 -7.55 2.79 19.17
N ARG A 31 -6.44 2.56 18.48
CA ARG A 31 -5.08 2.69 19.04
C ARG A 31 -4.62 4.13 19.20
N TYR A 32 -4.94 4.99 18.22
CA TYR A 32 -4.42 6.37 18.17
C TYR A 32 -5.45 7.43 18.52
N GLY A 33 -6.71 7.05 18.71
CA GLY A 33 -7.82 7.93 19.04
C GLY A 33 -8.69 8.27 17.82
N ALA A 34 -9.96 8.53 18.07
CA ALA A 34 -10.95 8.81 17.03
C ALA A 34 -10.64 10.10 16.24
N ALA A 35 -10.00 11.08 16.89
CA ALA A 35 -9.66 12.38 16.29
C ALA A 35 -8.49 12.30 15.28
N VAL A 36 -7.71 11.20 15.26
CA VAL A 36 -6.60 11.05 14.32
C VAL A 36 -7.14 10.95 12.89
N GLU A 37 -6.60 11.74 11.99
CA GLU A 37 -6.85 11.58 10.56
C GLU A 37 -6.01 10.43 10.01
N LEU A 38 -6.67 9.45 9.40
CA LEU A 38 -6.02 8.34 8.71
C LEU A 38 -6.00 8.62 7.21
N ASN A 39 -4.85 8.36 6.59
CA ASN A 39 -4.68 8.45 5.16
C ASN A 39 -4.37 7.04 4.62
N LEU A 40 -5.24 6.52 3.76
CA LEU A 40 -5.06 5.24 3.10
C LEU A 40 -4.46 5.46 1.72
N ILE A 41 -3.20 5.07 1.54
CA ILE A 41 -2.52 5.16 0.25
C ILE A 41 -2.87 3.93 -0.58
N ILE A 42 -3.38 4.15 -1.79
CA ILE A 42 -3.69 3.09 -2.76
C ILE A 42 -3.06 3.40 -4.12
N GLY A 43 -2.65 2.37 -4.83
CA GLY A 43 -2.30 2.50 -6.23
C GLY A 43 -3.55 2.68 -7.09
N LEU A 44 -3.38 3.28 -8.27
CA LEU A 44 -4.47 3.50 -9.22
C LEU A 44 -5.17 2.19 -9.61
N ASP A 45 -4.41 1.10 -9.72
CA ASP A 45 -4.90 -0.25 -9.99
C ASP A 45 -5.91 -0.78 -8.95
N ASN A 46 -5.91 -0.24 -7.76
CA ASN A 46 -6.85 -0.59 -6.69
C ASN A 46 -8.09 0.30 -6.64
N LEU A 47 -8.05 1.45 -7.30
CA LEU A 47 -9.14 2.43 -7.26
C LEU A 47 -10.42 1.87 -7.88
N GLU A 48 -10.35 1.24 -9.07
CA GLU A 48 -11.49 0.65 -9.76
C GLU A 48 -12.20 -0.45 -8.96
N GLY A 49 -11.47 -1.06 -8.03
CA GLY A 49 -11.98 -2.16 -7.20
C GLY A 49 -12.39 -1.78 -5.79
N ILE A 50 -12.11 -0.56 -5.35
CA ILE A 50 -12.24 -0.16 -3.94
C ILE A 50 -13.68 -0.24 -3.43
N LYS A 51 -14.67 0.03 -4.29
CA LYS A 51 -16.11 -0.10 -3.94
C LYS A 51 -16.52 -1.55 -3.60
N ARG A 52 -15.77 -2.55 -4.06
CA ARG A 52 -16.01 -3.97 -3.78
C ARG A 52 -15.27 -4.49 -2.55
N TRP A 53 -14.49 -3.62 -1.90
CA TRP A 53 -13.82 -4.01 -0.67
C TRP A 53 -14.83 -4.20 0.45
N ARG A 54 -14.47 -5.05 1.41
CA ARG A 54 -15.33 -5.30 2.56
C ARG A 54 -15.63 -3.99 3.30
N GLU A 55 -16.91 -3.68 3.45
CA GLU A 55 -17.38 -2.48 4.14
C GLU A 55 -16.75 -1.19 3.58
N ALA A 56 -16.74 -1.04 2.25
CA ALA A 56 -16.09 0.08 1.57
C ALA A 56 -16.59 1.45 2.09
N ASP A 57 -17.87 1.60 2.33
CA ASP A 57 -18.45 2.85 2.86
C ASP A 57 -17.84 3.24 4.21
N GLU A 58 -17.52 2.25 5.03
CA GLU A 58 -16.86 2.49 6.31
C GLU A 58 -15.41 2.89 6.13
N ILE A 59 -14.71 2.34 5.14
CA ILE A 59 -13.33 2.76 4.78
C ILE A 59 -13.31 4.24 4.45
N PHE A 60 -14.26 4.72 3.63
CA PHE A 60 -14.33 6.13 3.23
C PHE A 60 -14.64 7.08 4.38
N LYS A 61 -15.36 6.63 5.40
CA LYS A 61 -15.61 7.39 6.64
C LYS A 61 -14.38 7.43 7.55
N LEU A 62 -13.63 6.33 7.61
CA LEU A 62 -12.49 6.17 8.52
C LEU A 62 -11.21 6.82 8.02
N ALA A 63 -11.02 6.94 6.70
CA ALA A 63 -9.78 7.41 6.11
C ALA A 63 -10.01 8.30 4.89
N ARG A 64 -9.10 9.25 4.68
CA ARG A 64 -8.92 9.94 3.40
C ARG A 64 -8.18 9.00 2.45
N ILE A 65 -8.62 8.92 1.21
CA ILE A 65 -7.98 8.11 0.18
C ILE A 65 -6.90 8.92 -0.51
N LEU A 66 -5.66 8.43 -0.50
CA LEU A 66 -4.55 9.02 -1.23
C LEU A 66 -4.23 8.13 -2.42
N VAL A 67 -4.52 8.60 -3.63
CA VAL A 67 -4.32 7.84 -4.87
C VAL A 67 -2.91 8.12 -5.41
N ALA A 68 -2.12 7.06 -5.55
CA ALA A 68 -0.78 7.11 -6.13
C ALA A 68 -0.85 6.62 -7.59
N PRO A 69 -0.67 7.51 -8.60
CA PRO A 69 -0.56 7.11 -10.00
C PRO A 69 0.68 6.23 -10.21
N ARG A 70 0.64 5.36 -11.21
CA ARG A 70 1.81 4.59 -11.69
C ARG A 70 2.08 4.94 -13.15
N ASN A 71 3.36 4.85 -13.56
CA ASN A 71 3.76 4.83 -14.97
C ASN A 71 3.31 6.06 -15.78
N ALA A 72 3.54 7.28 -15.32
CA ALA A 72 3.17 8.49 -16.03
C ALA A 72 1.68 8.58 -16.44
N GLU A 73 0.83 7.73 -15.88
CA GLU A 73 -0.61 7.81 -16.09
C GLU A 73 -1.13 9.11 -15.51
N THR A 74 -1.70 9.93 -16.36
CA THR A 74 -2.37 11.16 -15.93
C THR A 74 -3.79 10.78 -15.56
N ILE A 75 -4.08 10.72 -14.25
CA ILE A 75 -5.45 10.59 -13.78
C ILE A 75 -5.97 11.95 -13.34
N THR A 76 -7.17 12.29 -13.74
CA THR A 76 -7.79 13.54 -13.31
C THR A 76 -8.58 13.35 -12.01
N ARG A 77 -8.84 14.48 -11.34
CA ARG A 77 -9.64 14.47 -10.10
C ARG A 77 -11.06 13.97 -10.36
N GLU A 78 -11.62 14.30 -11.53
CA GLU A 78 -12.95 13.88 -11.96
C GLU A 78 -13.04 12.37 -12.17
N GLN A 79 -12.01 11.77 -12.76
CA GLN A 79 -11.94 10.32 -12.94
C GLN A 79 -11.89 9.58 -11.60
N ILE A 80 -11.13 10.09 -10.62
CA ILE A 80 -11.10 9.51 -9.27
C ILE A 80 -12.46 9.69 -8.59
N ALA A 81 -13.05 10.87 -8.69
CA ALA A 81 -14.36 11.17 -8.08
C ALA A 81 -15.46 10.26 -8.61
N ALA A 82 -15.42 9.84 -9.87
CA ALA A 82 -16.36 8.89 -10.45
C ALA A 82 -16.27 7.50 -9.81
N GLU A 83 -15.09 7.12 -9.34
CA GLU A 83 -14.84 5.85 -8.68
C GLU A 83 -15.12 5.85 -7.16
N LEU A 84 -15.36 7.00 -6.56
CA LEU A 84 -15.56 7.12 -5.11
C LEU A 84 -16.98 7.62 -4.79
N PRO A 85 -17.50 7.38 -3.58
CA PRO A 85 -18.72 8.04 -3.10
C PRO A 85 -18.56 9.58 -3.07
N ALA A 86 -19.64 10.31 -3.27
CA ALA A 86 -19.63 11.78 -3.35
C ALA A 86 -19.07 12.48 -2.09
N ASP A 87 -19.19 11.84 -0.94
CA ASP A 87 -18.71 12.34 0.36
C ASP A 87 -17.31 11.82 0.72
N ALA A 88 -16.72 10.96 -0.10
CA ALA A 88 -15.37 10.44 0.15
C ALA A 88 -14.31 11.54 0.03
N LYS A 89 -13.45 11.63 1.03
CA LYS A 89 -12.28 12.52 0.99
C LYS A 89 -11.13 11.85 0.28
N PHE A 90 -10.58 12.51 -0.74
CA PHE A 90 -9.44 11.97 -1.47
C PHE A 90 -8.49 13.06 -1.97
N ASP A 91 -7.25 12.67 -2.23
CA ASP A 91 -6.24 13.49 -2.89
C ASP A 91 -5.37 12.61 -3.81
N ILE A 92 -4.71 13.25 -4.77
CA ILE A 92 -3.73 12.62 -5.65
C ILE A 92 -2.35 12.89 -5.08
N ILE A 93 -1.54 11.85 -4.93
CA ILE A 93 -0.16 11.99 -4.48
C ILE A 93 0.72 12.27 -5.69
N ASP A 94 1.46 13.38 -5.65
CA ASP A 94 2.58 13.57 -6.56
C ASP A 94 3.74 12.68 -6.10
N CYS A 95 4.02 11.65 -6.87
CA CYS A 95 5.10 10.70 -6.58
C CYS A 95 5.93 10.40 -7.84
N PRO A 96 7.24 10.22 -7.70
CA PRO A 96 8.08 9.83 -8.82
C PRO A 96 7.59 8.53 -9.45
N ASN A 97 7.56 8.48 -10.78
CA ASN A 97 7.23 7.25 -11.49
C ASN A 97 8.28 6.18 -11.22
N SER A 98 7.80 4.97 -10.99
CA SER A 98 8.66 3.81 -10.81
C SER A 98 8.04 2.58 -11.46
N ASP A 99 8.74 2.02 -12.43
CA ASP A 99 8.36 0.78 -13.11
C ASP A 99 8.70 -0.47 -12.27
N ILE A 100 9.21 -0.26 -11.06
CA ILE A 100 9.60 -1.35 -10.19
C ILE A 100 8.38 -1.90 -9.47
N SER A 101 8.11 -3.18 -9.71
CA SER A 101 7.07 -3.92 -9.01
C SER A 101 7.65 -5.03 -8.13
N SER A 102 6.88 -5.47 -7.14
CA SER A 102 7.25 -6.63 -6.34
C SER A 102 7.41 -7.90 -7.20
N THR A 103 6.65 -8.02 -8.28
CA THR A 103 6.79 -9.10 -9.27
C THR A 103 8.12 -9.04 -10.00
N THR A 104 8.53 -7.85 -10.46
CA THR A 104 9.84 -7.63 -11.08
C THR A 104 10.97 -8.04 -10.15
N ILE A 105 10.93 -7.61 -8.88
CA ILE A 105 11.94 -7.96 -7.88
C ILE A 105 12.00 -9.47 -7.66
N ARG A 106 10.86 -10.13 -7.46
CA ARG A 106 10.81 -11.61 -7.28
C ARG A 106 11.37 -12.35 -8.49
N ASN A 107 11.03 -11.91 -9.70
CA ASN A 107 11.52 -12.51 -10.93
C ASN A 107 13.04 -12.35 -11.08
N TRP A 108 13.62 -11.21 -10.71
CA TRP A 108 15.08 -11.03 -10.71
C TRP A 108 15.76 -12.00 -9.74
N ILE A 109 15.21 -12.17 -8.55
CA ILE A 109 15.78 -13.10 -7.55
C ILE A 109 15.68 -14.54 -8.07
N LYS A 110 14.52 -14.95 -8.58
CA LYS A 110 14.30 -16.28 -9.16
C LYS A 110 15.25 -16.59 -10.33
N ALA A 111 15.53 -15.58 -11.18
CA ALA A 111 16.44 -15.70 -12.31
C ALA A 111 17.93 -15.60 -11.94
N GLY A 112 18.29 -15.63 -10.65
CA GLY A 112 19.67 -15.49 -10.19
C GLY A 112 20.25 -14.08 -10.34
N ARG A 113 19.42 -13.10 -10.74
CA ARG A 113 19.81 -11.69 -10.91
C ARG A 113 19.59 -10.88 -9.62
N ALA A 114 19.92 -11.44 -8.46
CA ALA A 114 19.70 -10.81 -7.15
C ALA A 114 20.37 -9.44 -7.03
N ARG A 115 21.53 -9.23 -7.71
CA ARG A 115 22.20 -7.93 -7.74
C ARG A 115 21.35 -6.81 -8.33
N SER A 116 20.45 -7.10 -9.27
CA SER A 116 19.52 -6.11 -9.81
C SER A 116 18.54 -5.61 -8.74
N ALA A 117 18.20 -6.44 -7.75
CA ALA A 117 17.38 -6.04 -6.62
C ALA A 117 18.13 -5.17 -5.59
N ASP A 118 19.46 -5.17 -5.60
CA ASP A 118 20.29 -4.43 -4.61
C ASP A 118 20.08 -2.91 -4.66
N TYR A 119 19.70 -2.39 -5.82
CA TYR A 119 19.45 -0.96 -6.02
C TYR A 119 18.06 -0.49 -5.62
N VAL A 120 17.11 -1.42 -5.47
CA VAL A 120 15.68 -1.09 -5.27
C VAL A 120 15.10 -1.68 -3.99
N VAL A 121 15.87 -2.54 -3.32
CA VAL A 121 15.46 -3.17 -2.07
C VAL A 121 16.37 -2.71 -0.94
N PRO A 122 15.83 -2.21 0.18
CA PRO A 122 16.63 -1.82 1.33
C PRO A 122 17.54 -2.97 1.81
N ASN A 123 18.77 -2.65 2.20
CA ASN A 123 19.77 -3.64 2.63
C ASN A 123 19.26 -4.61 3.71
N ALA A 124 18.44 -4.14 4.66
CA ALA A 124 17.88 -5.00 5.69
C ALA A 124 16.93 -6.04 5.10
N VAL A 125 16.11 -5.66 4.11
CA VAL A 125 15.18 -6.57 3.41
C VAL A 125 15.96 -7.58 2.56
N ARG A 126 17.00 -7.11 1.84
CA ARG A 126 17.87 -7.99 1.07
C ARG A 126 18.51 -9.09 1.93
N LYS A 127 19.05 -8.71 3.11
CA LYS A 127 19.61 -9.69 4.06
C LYS A 127 18.60 -10.76 4.48
N ILE A 128 17.33 -10.38 4.66
CA ILE A 128 16.25 -11.32 4.98
C ILE A 128 15.99 -12.25 3.80
N ILE A 129 15.85 -11.71 2.58
CA ILE A 129 15.64 -12.50 1.38
C ILE A 129 16.74 -13.57 1.22
N THR A 130 18.01 -13.15 1.34
CA THR A 130 19.16 -14.07 1.23
C THR A 130 19.19 -15.08 2.36
N ARG A 131 19.00 -14.65 3.61
CA ARG A 131 19.06 -15.52 4.79
C ARG A 131 18.04 -16.64 4.75
N TYR A 132 16.84 -16.36 4.27
CA TYR A 132 15.74 -17.32 4.25
C TYR A 132 15.50 -17.94 2.86
N GLY A 133 16.34 -17.64 1.87
CA GLY A 133 16.20 -18.17 0.52
C GLY A 133 14.84 -17.82 -0.12
N LEU A 134 14.30 -16.62 0.16
CA LEU A 134 12.99 -16.24 -0.33
C LEU A 134 13.01 -16.05 -1.84
N TYR A 135 11.93 -16.46 -2.49
CA TYR A 135 11.68 -16.30 -3.93
C TYR A 135 12.63 -17.05 -4.87
N LEU A 136 13.37 -18.05 -4.39
CA LEU A 136 14.27 -18.88 -5.22
C LEU A 136 13.52 -20.00 -5.97
N ARG A 137 12.26 -20.27 -5.62
CA ARG A 137 11.41 -21.32 -6.22
C ARG A 137 10.27 -20.70 -7.03
#